data_d1bf168772061dca3d8b2a13df5bf95f
#
_entry.id   d1bf168772061dca3d8b2a13df5bf95f
#
_cell.length_a   1.000
_cell.length_b   1.000
_cell.length_c   1.000
_cell.angle_alpha   90.00
_cell.angle_beta   90.00
_cell.angle_gamma   90.00
#
_symmetry.space_group_name_H-M   'P 1'
#
loop_
_entity.id
_entity.type
_entity.pdbx_description
1 polymer ?
#
loop_
_entity_poly.entity_id
_entity_poly.type
_entity_poly.pdbx_seq_one_letter_code
_entity_poly.pdbx_strand_id
1 'polypeptide(L)'
;MGRIRQKIKVDGRESWTLFDTGARNTYVVPEVAVLLTTSKLKDPFRSAIGGEHKETKATALLEAEVEGRRISTHAMIVDEMGRDEEGKRIEILFGALAMQQWGIRLIPEEERLDLSHYPEEFVGVKYILDIDPSAGS
;
A
#
# COMPACT_ATOMS: atom_id res chain seq x y z
N MET A 1 -3.23 17.67 5.74
CA MET A 1 -2.66 16.39 5.29
C MET A 1 -2.50 15.46 6.45
N GLY A 2 -2.97 14.23 6.30
CA GLY A 2 -2.89 13.30 7.40
C GLY A 2 -1.79 12.28 7.21
N ARG A 3 -1.18 11.88 8.32
CA ARG A 3 -0.17 10.84 8.38
C ARG A 3 -0.43 9.95 9.57
N ILE A 4 -0.39 8.65 9.34
CA ILE A 4 -0.51 7.65 10.38
C ILE A 4 0.56 6.62 10.15
N ARG A 5 1.22 6.17 11.21
CA ARG A 5 2.24 5.13 11.13
C ARG A 5 1.74 3.91 11.87
N GLN A 6 1.82 2.77 11.22
CA GLN A 6 1.46 1.52 11.88
C GLN A 6 2.01 0.33 11.09
N LYS A 7 2.07 -0.80 11.75
CA LYS A 7 2.51 -2.03 11.10
C LYS A 7 1.40 -2.61 10.26
N ILE A 8 1.77 -3.15 9.10
CA ILE A 8 0.85 -3.97 8.32
C ILE A 8 1.59 -5.27 8.02
N LYS A 9 0.86 -6.29 7.61
CA LYS A 9 1.47 -7.59 7.33
C LYS A 9 1.60 -7.82 5.85
N VAL A 10 2.81 -8.17 5.43
CA VAL A 10 3.11 -8.51 4.06
C VAL A 10 3.70 -9.92 4.09
N ASP A 11 2.93 -10.89 3.60
CA ASP A 11 3.34 -12.29 3.61
C ASP A 11 3.79 -12.73 5.00
N GLY A 12 3.02 -12.36 6.01
CA GLY A 12 3.31 -12.72 7.39
C GLY A 12 4.36 -11.86 8.09
N ARG A 13 5.05 -11.00 7.36
CA ARG A 13 6.07 -10.12 7.92
C ARG A 13 5.44 -8.77 8.26
N GLU A 14 5.70 -8.29 9.47
CA GLU A 14 5.25 -6.97 9.86
C GLU A 14 6.16 -5.92 9.25
N SER A 15 5.56 -4.93 8.60
CA SER A 15 6.30 -3.86 7.95
C SER A 15 5.81 -2.51 8.43
N TRP A 16 6.76 -1.63 8.79
CA TRP A 16 6.43 -0.30 9.29
C TRP A 16 5.97 0.57 8.14
N THR A 17 4.74 1.03 8.24
CA THR A 17 4.06 1.69 7.14
C THR A 17 3.67 3.10 7.51
N LEU A 18 3.98 4.03 6.61
CA LEU A 18 3.50 5.41 6.72
C LEU A 18 2.31 5.55 5.77
N PHE A 19 1.14 5.80 6.32
CA PHE A 19 -0.05 6.16 5.54
C PHE A 19 -0.06 7.67 5.41
N ASP A 20 0.04 8.16 4.18
CA ASP A 20 0.23 9.60 3.94
C ASP A 20 -0.69 10.06 2.82
N THR A 21 -1.70 10.86 3.17
CA THR A 21 -2.63 11.40 2.17
C THR A 21 -1.98 12.44 1.27
N GLY A 22 -0.81 12.93 1.65
CA GLY A 22 -0.05 13.85 0.80
C GLY A 22 0.75 13.16 -0.29
N ALA A 23 0.88 11.83 -0.22
CA ALA A 23 1.55 11.05 -1.25
C ALA A 23 0.48 10.41 -2.13
N ARG A 24 0.62 10.57 -3.43
CA ARG A 24 -0.35 9.98 -4.35
C ARG A 24 -0.16 8.48 -4.48
N ASN A 25 1.08 8.07 -4.69
CA ASN A 25 1.44 6.69 -4.99
C ASN A 25 1.92 5.94 -3.76
N THR A 26 2.03 4.62 -3.91
CA THR A 26 2.51 3.74 -2.86
C THR A 26 3.92 3.27 -3.20
N TYR A 27 4.77 3.14 -2.20
CA TYR A 27 6.18 2.78 -2.39
C TYR A 27 6.58 1.72 -1.38
N VAL A 28 7.50 0.85 -1.80
CA VAL A 28 8.06 -0.18 -0.90
C VAL A 28 9.57 -0.22 -1.09
N VAL A 29 10.27 -0.61 -0.02
CA VAL A 29 11.71 -0.83 -0.08
C VAL A 29 11.99 -2.25 -0.59
N PRO A 30 13.23 -2.54 -1.02
CA PRO A 30 13.53 -3.86 -1.57
C PRO A 30 13.26 -5.01 -0.62
N GLU A 31 13.45 -4.80 0.68
CA GLU A 31 13.23 -5.85 1.67
C GLU A 31 11.76 -6.32 1.71
N VAL A 32 10.85 -5.42 1.38
CA VAL A 32 9.44 -5.78 1.26
C VAL A 32 9.17 -6.36 -0.11
N ALA A 33 9.78 -5.76 -1.13
CA ALA A 33 9.54 -6.16 -2.52
C ALA A 33 9.91 -7.63 -2.78
N VAL A 34 10.91 -8.17 -2.07
CA VAL A 34 11.29 -9.58 -2.27
C VAL A 34 10.19 -10.55 -1.89
N LEU A 35 9.19 -10.09 -1.14
CA LEU A 35 8.05 -10.90 -0.76
C LEU A 35 6.90 -10.80 -1.77
N LEU A 36 7.07 -10.01 -2.81
CA LEU A 36 5.98 -9.63 -3.70
C LEU A 36 6.30 -10.02 -5.13
N THR A 37 5.27 -10.02 -5.96
CA THR A 37 5.45 -10.14 -7.40
C THR A 37 5.94 -8.80 -7.93
N THR A 38 7.04 -8.82 -8.68
CA THR A 38 7.63 -7.59 -9.17
C THR A 38 7.70 -7.59 -10.70
N SER A 39 7.74 -6.40 -11.25
CA SER A 39 7.88 -6.21 -12.69
C SER A 39 8.91 -5.12 -12.95
N LYS A 40 9.83 -5.40 -13.88
CA LYS A 40 10.84 -4.45 -14.24
C LYS A 40 10.25 -3.42 -15.20
N LEU A 41 10.53 -2.15 -14.94
CA LEU A 41 10.08 -1.10 -15.83
C LEU A 41 10.99 -1.02 -17.05
N LYS A 42 10.37 -0.76 -18.21
CA LYS A 42 11.11 -0.56 -19.44
C LYS A 42 11.98 0.68 -19.32
N ASP A 43 11.35 1.76 -18.86
CA ASP A 43 12.03 3.03 -18.65
C ASP A 43 11.88 3.45 -17.21
N PRO A 44 12.97 3.64 -16.47
CA PRO A 44 12.88 4.13 -15.10
C PRO A 44 12.25 5.51 -15.07
N PHE A 45 11.58 5.82 -13.96
CA PHE A 45 11.09 7.18 -13.79
C PHE A 45 11.39 7.66 -12.38
N ARG A 46 11.25 8.96 -12.19
CA ARG A 46 11.59 9.61 -10.94
C ARG A 46 10.35 10.00 -10.17
N SER A 47 10.46 9.90 -8.85
CA SER A 47 9.43 10.36 -7.93
C SER A 47 10.08 11.25 -6.90
N ALA A 48 9.29 12.13 -6.31
CA ALA A 48 9.77 12.95 -5.19
C ALA A 48 9.10 12.43 -3.93
N ILE A 49 9.92 12.03 -2.98
CA ILE A 49 9.44 11.55 -1.69
C ILE A 49 10.18 12.31 -0.61
N GLY A 50 9.44 13.03 0.24
CA GLY A 50 10.06 13.79 1.32
C GLY A 50 11.07 14.81 0.86
N GLY A 51 10.86 15.40 -0.32
CA GLY A 51 11.76 16.39 -0.87
C GLY A 51 12.96 15.82 -1.61
N GLU A 52 13.11 14.50 -1.64
CA GLU A 52 14.20 13.85 -2.36
C GLU A 52 13.68 13.17 -3.62
N HIS A 53 14.49 13.18 -4.66
CA HIS A 53 14.17 12.48 -5.89
C HIS A 53 14.61 11.03 -5.77
N LYS A 54 13.68 10.13 -6.07
CA LYS A 54 13.95 8.69 -6.06
C LYS A 54 13.74 8.13 -7.45
N GLU A 55 14.62 7.24 -7.85
CA GLU A 55 14.48 6.58 -9.14
C GLU A 55 13.82 5.22 -8.93
N THR A 56 12.82 4.94 -9.76
CA THR A 56 12.09 3.67 -9.72
C THR A 56 12.42 2.90 -10.98
N LYS A 57 12.96 1.70 -10.81
CA LYS A 57 13.30 0.80 -11.93
C LYS A 57 12.36 -0.38 -12.03
N ALA A 58 11.57 -0.61 -11.00
CA ALA A 58 10.67 -1.75 -10.96
C ALA A 58 9.47 -1.42 -10.09
N THR A 59 8.39 -2.14 -10.31
CA THR A 59 7.18 -2.02 -9.51
C THR A 59 6.87 -3.36 -8.87
N ALA A 60 6.02 -3.35 -7.87
CA ALA A 60 5.59 -4.56 -7.18
C ALA A 60 4.09 -4.51 -6.99
N LEU A 61 3.48 -5.69 -6.88
CA LEU A 61 2.09 -5.78 -6.47
C LEU A 61 2.11 -5.98 -4.95
N LEU A 62 1.80 -4.92 -4.23
CA LEU A 62 1.75 -4.99 -2.78
C LEU A 62 0.47 -5.67 -2.36
N GLU A 63 0.61 -6.86 -1.83
CA GLU A 63 -0.50 -7.61 -1.24
C GLU A 63 -0.23 -7.65 0.25
N ALA A 64 -1.17 -7.14 1.03
CA ALA A 64 -0.93 -6.96 2.46
C ALA A 64 -2.22 -7.11 3.24
N GLU A 65 -2.07 -7.19 4.56
CA GLU A 65 -3.21 -7.15 5.47
C GLU A 65 -3.09 -5.93 6.34
N VAL A 66 -4.11 -5.11 6.31
CA VAL A 66 -4.21 -3.91 7.12
C VAL A 66 -5.31 -4.17 8.15
N GLU A 67 -4.91 -4.33 9.40
CA GLU A 67 -5.84 -4.65 10.49
C GLU A 67 -6.72 -5.86 10.14
N GLY A 68 -6.08 -6.89 9.61
CA GLY A 68 -6.76 -8.14 9.27
C GLY A 68 -7.47 -8.14 7.94
N ARG A 69 -7.48 -7.04 7.21
CA ARG A 69 -8.19 -6.94 5.94
C ARG A 69 -7.23 -6.91 4.79
N ARG A 70 -7.54 -7.67 3.78
CA ARG A 70 -6.64 -7.81 2.62
C ARG A 70 -6.77 -6.62 1.69
N ILE A 71 -5.62 -6.13 1.25
CA ILE A 71 -5.55 -5.09 0.23
C ILE A 71 -4.51 -5.48 -0.80
N SER A 72 -4.64 -4.91 -1.98
CA SER A 72 -3.58 -5.01 -2.97
C SER A 72 -3.52 -3.70 -3.74
N THR A 73 -2.31 -3.30 -4.10
CA THR A 73 -2.12 -2.09 -4.86
C THR A 73 -0.76 -2.13 -5.53
N HIS A 74 -0.63 -1.46 -6.64
CA HIS A 74 0.68 -1.33 -7.27
C HIS A 74 1.54 -0.41 -6.42
N ALA A 75 2.80 -0.78 -6.31
CA ALA A 75 3.76 0.00 -5.54
C ALA A 75 5.03 0.18 -6.35
N MET A 76 5.70 1.29 -6.15
CA MET A 76 6.99 1.54 -6.76
C MET A 76 8.06 1.09 -5.80
N ILE A 77 9.12 0.46 -6.33
CA ILE A 77 10.22 0.01 -5.49
C ILE A 77 11.27 1.11 -5.47
N VAL A 78 11.59 1.56 -4.26
CA VAL A 78 12.64 2.56 -4.06
C VAL A 78 13.59 2.05 -3.00
N ASP A 79 14.85 2.47 -3.08
CA ASP A 79 15.90 1.94 -2.19
C ASP A 79 15.67 2.31 -0.73
N GLU A 80 15.23 3.53 -0.46
CA GLU A 80 15.10 4.01 0.90
C GLU A 80 14.09 5.15 0.95
N MET A 81 13.29 5.17 2.01
CA MET A 81 12.33 6.25 2.21
C MET A 81 12.59 7.04 3.49
N GLY A 82 13.61 6.62 4.25
CA GLY A 82 13.99 7.33 5.45
C GLY A 82 13.32 6.78 6.69
N ARG A 83 13.38 7.59 7.75
CA ARG A 83 12.89 7.20 9.06
C ARG A 83 11.86 8.19 9.53
N ASP A 84 10.97 7.72 10.41
CA ASP A 84 9.98 8.61 11.02
C ASP A 84 10.63 9.43 12.14
N GLU A 85 9.83 10.23 12.82
CA GLU A 85 10.33 11.14 13.84
C GLU A 85 10.98 10.41 15.01
N GLU A 86 10.62 9.14 15.20
CA GLU A 86 11.18 8.33 16.28
C GLU A 86 12.36 7.48 15.82
N GLY A 87 12.82 7.71 14.60
CA GLY A 87 13.98 7.01 14.07
C GLY A 87 13.68 5.64 13.47
N LYS A 88 12.41 5.28 13.34
CA LYS A 88 12.04 3.98 12.82
C LYS A 88 11.98 4.02 11.30
N ARG A 89 12.64 3.05 10.67
CA ARG A 89 12.71 3.00 9.21
C ARG A 89 11.33 2.75 8.61
N ILE A 90 10.97 3.57 7.63
CA ILE A 90 9.72 3.39 6.91
C ILE A 90 9.99 2.42 5.77
N GLU A 91 9.24 1.33 5.75
CA GLU A 91 9.40 0.28 4.76
C GLU A 91 8.34 0.35 3.67
N ILE A 92 7.20 0.92 3.98
CA ILE A 92 6.10 1.09 3.03
C ILE A 92 5.55 2.50 3.21
N LEU A 93 5.36 3.20 2.10
CA LEU A 93 4.61 4.45 2.10
C LEU A 93 3.31 4.17 1.35
N PHE A 94 2.21 4.22 2.07
CA PHE A 94 0.90 3.88 1.53
C PHE A 94 0.19 5.18 1.13
N GLY A 95 -0.03 5.34 -0.18
CA GLY A 95 -0.47 6.62 -0.70
C GLY A 95 -1.98 6.77 -0.84
N ALA A 96 -2.38 7.96 -1.26
CA ALA A 96 -3.77 8.35 -1.30
C ALA A 96 -4.62 7.51 -2.25
N LEU A 97 -4.08 7.16 -3.42
CA LEU A 97 -4.86 6.38 -4.38
C LEU A 97 -5.23 5.01 -3.83
N ALA A 98 -4.27 4.35 -3.16
CA ALA A 98 -4.55 3.06 -2.57
C ALA A 98 -5.54 3.18 -1.41
N MET A 99 -5.42 4.23 -0.62
CA MET A 99 -6.36 4.46 0.46
C MET A 99 -7.78 4.67 -0.07
N GLN A 100 -7.91 5.42 -1.15
CA GLN A 100 -9.22 5.65 -1.76
C GLN A 100 -9.81 4.34 -2.30
N GLN A 101 -8.97 3.55 -2.95
CA GLN A 101 -9.42 2.28 -3.51
C GLN A 101 -9.97 1.34 -2.44
N TRP A 102 -9.34 1.33 -1.28
CA TRP A 102 -9.68 0.37 -0.23
C TRP A 102 -10.50 0.97 0.91
N GLY A 103 -10.97 2.21 0.72
CA GLY A 103 -11.83 2.84 1.71
C GLY A 103 -11.14 3.11 3.03
N ILE A 104 -9.83 3.33 3.00
CA ILE A 104 -9.05 3.60 4.20
C ILE A 104 -9.01 5.10 4.44
N ARG A 105 -9.42 5.54 5.61
CA ARG A 105 -9.35 6.93 6.01
C ARG A 105 -8.45 7.07 7.22
N LEU A 106 -7.82 8.21 7.33
CA LEU A 106 -6.96 8.50 8.47
C LEU A 106 -7.73 9.33 9.48
N ILE A 107 -7.57 8.98 10.76
CA ILE A 107 -8.09 9.78 11.87
C ILE A 107 -6.87 10.25 12.64
N PRO A 108 -6.20 11.33 12.18
CA PRO A 108 -4.92 11.72 12.77
C PRO A 108 -5.00 12.07 14.26
N GLU A 109 -6.09 12.69 14.69
CA GLU A 109 -6.25 13.07 16.09
C GLU A 109 -6.36 11.86 17.02
N GLU A 110 -6.67 10.69 16.48
CA GLU A 110 -6.74 9.45 17.24
C GLU A 110 -5.60 8.51 16.89
N GLU A 111 -4.73 8.94 15.98
CA GLU A 111 -3.60 8.15 15.50
C GLU A 111 -4.03 6.75 15.07
N ARG A 112 -5.12 6.67 14.31
CA ARG A 112 -5.62 5.39 13.85
C ARG A 112 -6.21 5.48 12.45
N LEU A 113 -6.41 4.32 11.84
CA LEU A 113 -7.07 4.21 10.55
C LEU A 113 -8.55 3.94 10.79
N ASP A 114 -9.37 4.42 9.86
CA ASP A 114 -10.78 4.12 9.81
C ASP A 114 -11.02 3.22 8.60
N LEU A 115 -11.38 1.99 8.86
CA LEU A 115 -11.62 0.99 7.83
C LEU A 115 -13.10 0.69 7.66
N SER A 116 -13.97 1.56 8.17
CA SER A 116 -15.40 1.35 8.08
C SER A 116 -15.92 1.40 6.64
N HIS A 117 -15.15 1.98 5.73
CA HIS A 117 -15.51 2.05 4.32
C HIS A 117 -14.79 0.99 3.47
N TYR A 118 -14.09 0.08 4.12
CA TYR A 118 -13.47 -1.03 3.41
C TYR A 118 -14.56 -1.79 2.64
N PRO A 119 -14.29 -2.19 1.37
CA PRO A 119 -15.29 -2.91 0.58
C PRO A 119 -15.52 -4.27 1.22
N GLU A 120 -16.53 -4.32 2.02
CA GLU A 120 -16.77 -5.35 3.02
C GLU A 120 -16.64 -6.75 2.50
N GLU A 121 -17.19 -7.01 1.39
CA GLU A 121 -17.25 -8.38 0.94
C GLU A 121 -17.10 -8.47 -0.55
N PHE A 122 -16.57 -7.44 -1.17
CA PHE A 122 -16.46 -7.47 -2.62
C PHE A 122 -17.75 -8.00 -3.24
N VAL A 123 -18.87 -7.55 -2.69
CA VAL A 123 -20.17 -8.07 -3.09
C VAL A 123 -20.35 -8.11 -4.60
N GLY A 124 -19.92 -7.04 -5.26
CA GLY A 124 -20.03 -6.97 -6.70
C GLY A 124 -19.29 -8.09 -7.39
N VAL A 125 -18.07 -8.35 -6.97
CA VAL A 125 -17.25 -9.40 -7.58
C VAL A 125 -17.83 -10.78 -7.27
N LYS A 126 -18.16 -11.00 -6.02
CA LYS A 126 -18.72 -12.27 -5.59
C LYS A 126 -20.03 -12.53 -6.30
N TYR A 127 -20.84 -11.52 -6.41
CA TYR A 127 -22.14 -11.63 -7.04
C TYR A 127 -21.99 -11.98 -8.52
N ILE A 128 -21.04 -11.36 -9.19
CA ILE A 128 -20.77 -11.66 -10.59
C ILE A 128 -20.33 -13.11 -10.76
N LEU A 129 -19.47 -13.58 -9.87
CA LEU A 129 -19.02 -14.96 -9.92
C LEU A 129 -20.14 -15.95 -9.66
N ASP A 130 -21.08 -15.57 -8.80
CA ASP A 130 -22.21 -16.44 -8.48
C ASP A 130 -23.21 -16.53 -9.62
N ILE A 131 -23.38 -15.44 -10.36
CA ILE A 131 -24.37 -15.45 -11.45
C ILE A 131 -23.80 -15.99 -12.74
N ASP A 132 -22.51 -16.05 -12.89
CA ASP A 132 -21.90 -16.56 -14.10
C ASP A 132 -21.39 -17.97 -13.88
N PRO A 133 -22.26 -18.94 -14.00
CA PRO A 133 -21.88 -20.32 -13.75
C PRO A 133 -20.86 -20.84 -14.75
N SER A 134 -20.77 -20.24 -15.91
CA SER A 134 -19.76 -20.67 -16.87
C SER A 134 -18.40 -20.13 -16.48
N ALA A 135 -18.34 -19.00 -15.83
CA ALA A 135 -17.10 -18.42 -15.31
C ALA A 135 -16.87 -18.96 -13.92
N GLY A 136 -17.92 -19.02 -13.16
CA GLY A 136 -17.85 -19.56 -11.83
C GLY A 136 -17.88 -21.06 -11.82
N SER A 137 -18.13 -21.60 -12.91
CA SER A 137 -18.21 -23.06 -13.02
C SER A 137 -17.27 -23.50 -14.10
#